data_1ecbe61365b2d5bed110517df607b6a7
#
_entry.id   1ecbe61365b2d5bed110517df607b6a7
#
_cell.length_a   1.000
_cell.length_b   1.000
_cell.length_c   1.000
_cell.angle_alpha   90.00
_cell.angle_beta   90.00
_cell.angle_gamma   90.00
#
_symmetry.space_group_name_H-M   'P 1'
#
loop_
_entity.id
_entity.type
_entity.pdbx_description
1 polymer ?
#
loop_
_entity_poly.entity_id
_entity_poly.type
_entity_poly.pdbx_seq_one_letter_code
_entity_poly.pdbx_strand_id
1 'polypeptide(L)'
;VEPLVLLIELHKAYNQAISKMRPEQKAESLGSFLSWGQTLLSDFEEIDRYKLNPKHVLGDLYNVQKLAEWDLQPENTTALMGRYSDFVALLPSTYEYFKSALLNRGEAYVGLASRFLSENSSLIDGYLKKNGVNRILVSGLNALNTSELDIIAHLKTHWETKIMWDLDPHYVDMKEHEAGLFLRQHQNRQKIFGSDIPSTKNLFSDFTTLKKDIQIVGASKY
;
A
#
# COMPACT_ATOMS: atom_id res chain seq x y z
N VAL A 1 1.13 -12.08 -10.07
CA VAL A 1 1.78 -11.86 -11.40
C VAL A 1 3.23 -11.46 -11.18
N GLU A 2 4.13 -11.90 -12.06
CA GLU A 2 5.55 -11.56 -11.98
C GLU A 2 5.80 -10.05 -12.21
N PRO A 3 6.76 -9.42 -11.50
CA PRO A 3 7.01 -7.98 -11.58
C PRO A 3 7.26 -7.46 -13.00
N LEU A 4 8.00 -8.18 -13.82
CA LEU A 4 8.28 -7.77 -15.19
C LEU A 4 7.01 -7.77 -16.06
N VAL A 5 6.13 -8.76 -15.87
CA VAL A 5 4.84 -8.83 -16.57
C VAL A 5 3.96 -7.64 -16.18
N LEU A 6 3.92 -7.29 -14.89
CA LEU A 6 3.19 -6.11 -14.42
C LEU A 6 3.70 -4.82 -15.07
N LEU A 7 5.03 -4.65 -15.17
CA LEU A 7 5.62 -3.47 -15.82
C LEU A 7 5.29 -3.39 -17.32
N ILE A 8 5.28 -4.53 -18.02
CA ILE A 8 4.88 -4.57 -19.43
C ILE A 8 3.41 -4.19 -19.59
N GLU A 9 2.53 -4.69 -18.73
CA GLU A 9 1.11 -4.34 -18.77
C GLU A 9 0.86 -2.88 -18.40
N LEU A 10 1.59 -2.36 -17.42
CA LEU A 10 1.53 -0.95 -17.05
C LEU A 10 2.00 -0.04 -18.19
N HIS A 11 3.08 -0.42 -18.89
CA HIS A 11 3.55 0.27 -20.09
C HIS A 11 2.49 0.31 -21.20
N LYS A 12 1.79 -0.82 -21.43
CA LYS A 12 0.68 -0.86 -22.41
C LYS A 12 -0.45 0.10 -22.00
N ALA A 13 -0.83 0.10 -20.71
CA ALA A 13 -1.86 0.98 -20.18
C ALA A 13 -1.48 2.46 -20.30
N TYR A 14 -0.22 2.79 -20.04
CA TYR A 14 0.31 4.14 -20.20
C TYR A 14 0.25 4.61 -21.66
N ASN A 15 0.73 3.78 -22.59
CA ASN A 15 0.65 4.10 -24.02
C ASN A 15 -0.79 4.16 -24.53
N GLN A 16 -1.71 3.40 -23.96
CA GLN A 16 -3.14 3.53 -24.26
C GLN A 16 -3.69 4.88 -23.78
N ALA A 17 -3.25 5.35 -22.61
CA ALA A 17 -3.62 6.69 -22.12
C ALA A 17 -3.07 7.79 -23.05
N ILE A 18 -1.80 7.70 -23.46
CA ILE A 18 -1.21 8.61 -24.45
C ILE A 18 -2.07 8.63 -25.71
N SER A 19 -2.30 7.48 -26.33
CA SER A 19 -3.02 7.38 -27.59
C SER A 19 -4.43 7.98 -27.55
N LYS A 20 -5.11 7.91 -26.41
CA LYS A 20 -6.47 8.46 -26.27
C LYS A 20 -6.53 9.92 -25.87
N MET A 21 -5.61 10.37 -25.03
CA MET A 21 -5.63 11.71 -24.47
C MET A 21 -4.70 12.69 -25.20
N ARG A 22 -3.67 12.15 -25.87
CA ARG A 22 -2.61 12.90 -26.54
C ARG A 22 -2.21 12.20 -27.84
N PRO A 23 -3.11 12.09 -28.84
CA PRO A 23 -2.86 11.32 -30.07
C PRO A 23 -1.67 11.83 -30.89
N GLU A 24 -1.29 13.10 -30.69
CA GLU A 24 -0.11 13.71 -31.30
C GLU A 24 1.20 13.31 -30.63
N GLN A 25 1.16 12.79 -29.41
CA GLN A 25 2.33 12.39 -28.65
C GLN A 25 2.79 10.99 -29.08
N LYS A 26 4.10 10.84 -29.32
CA LYS A 26 4.68 9.54 -29.63
C LYS A 26 4.55 8.61 -28.40
N ALA A 27 4.24 7.34 -28.67
CA ALA A 27 4.22 6.30 -27.63
C ALA A 27 5.60 6.19 -26.92
N GLU A 28 5.56 5.98 -25.63
CA GLU A 28 6.74 5.74 -24.82
C GLU A 28 7.37 4.40 -25.14
N SER A 29 8.70 4.34 -25.30
CA SER A 29 9.41 3.08 -25.51
C SER A 29 9.47 2.27 -24.22
N LEU A 30 9.47 0.93 -24.31
CA LEU A 30 9.58 0.09 -23.13
C LEU A 30 10.87 0.36 -22.34
N GLY A 31 12.00 0.55 -23.04
CA GLY A 31 13.28 0.81 -22.40
C GLY A 31 13.29 2.10 -21.57
N SER A 32 12.71 3.18 -22.10
CA SER A 32 12.54 4.44 -21.36
C SER A 32 11.57 4.28 -20.20
N PHE A 33 10.43 3.62 -20.42
CA PHE A 33 9.42 3.37 -19.40
C PHE A 33 9.97 2.60 -18.19
N LEU A 34 10.77 1.56 -18.41
CA LEU A 34 11.32 0.73 -17.33
C LEU A 34 12.18 1.51 -16.33
N SER A 35 12.74 2.65 -16.72
CA SER A 35 13.57 3.49 -15.83
C SER A 35 12.76 4.14 -14.70
N TRP A 36 11.45 4.33 -14.86
CA TRP A 36 10.57 4.98 -13.89
C TRP A 36 9.27 4.20 -13.60
N GLY A 37 8.89 3.28 -14.47
CA GLY A 37 7.64 2.51 -14.36
C GLY A 37 7.54 1.68 -13.07
N GLN A 38 8.67 1.27 -12.51
CA GLN A 38 8.72 0.58 -11.22
C GLN A 38 8.22 1.48 -10.08
N THR A 39 8.59 2.76 -10.09
CA THR A 39 8.11 3.74 -9.11
C THR A 39 6.61 3.93 -9.24
N LEU A 40 6.10 4.12 -10.47
CA LEU A 40 4.68 4.25 -10.72
C LEU A 40 3.87 3.01 -10.28
N LEU A 41 4.41 1.81 -10.51
CA LEU A 41 3.77 0.57 -10.03
C LEU A 41 3.69 0.55 -8.50
N SER A 42 4.75 0.98 -7.81
CA SER A 42 4.78 1.09 -6.36
C SER A 42 3.75 2.09 -5.84
N ASP A 43 3.63 3.25 -6.50
CA ASP A 43 2.64 4.28 -6.13
C ASP A 43 1.20 3.75 -6.29
N PHE A 44 0.91 3.03 -7.39
CA PHE A 44 -0.39 2.40 -7.59
C PHE A 44 -0.67 1.31 -6.55
N GLU A 45 0.36 0.56 -6.16
CA GLU A 45 0.25 -0.43 -5.10
C GLU A 45 -0.12 0.21 -3.76
N GLU A 46 0.46 1.34 -3.41
CA GLU A 46 0.12 2.09 -2.18
C GLU A 46 -1.31 2.67 -2.24
N ILE A 47 -1.68 3.27 -3.37
CA ILE A 47 -3.05 3.78 -3.57
C ILE A 47 -4.08 2.68 -3.29
N ASP A 48 -3.84 1.46 -3.76
CA ASP A 48 -4.74 0.34 -3.54
C ASP A 48 -4.68 -0.21 -2.12
N ARG A 49 -3.51 -0.37 -1.54
CA ARG A 49 -3.35 -0.84 -0.15
C ARG A 49 -4.09 0.05 0.85
N TYR A 50 -4.04 1.36 0.64
CA TYR A 50 -4.70 2.34 1.51
C TYR A 50 -6.12 2.67 1.06
N LYS A 51 -6.63 2.06 -0.02
CA LYS A 51 -7.96 2.30 -0.59
C LYS A 51 -8.22 3.77 -0.90
N LEU A 52 -7.17 4.47 -1.30
CA LEU A 52 -7.29 5.87 -1.69
C LEU A 52 -8.08 6.00 -2.99
N ASN A 53 -8.69 7.15 -3.21
CA ASN A 53 -9.34 7.45 -4.48
C ASN A 53 -8.26 7.86 -5.51
N PRO A 54 -7.99 7.05 -6.55
CA PRO A 54 -6.92 7.33 -7.50
C PRO A 54 -7.12 8.65 -8.23
N LYS A 55 -8.38 9.01 -8.54
CA LYS A 55 -8.69 10.27 -9.22
C LYS A 55 -8.36 11.49 -8.37
N HIS A 56 -8.57 11.41 -7.05
CA HIS A 56 -8.21 12.50 -6.15
C HIS A 56 -6.70 12.58 -5.97
N VAL A 57 -6.05 11.47 -5.58
CA VAL A 57 -4.61 11.47 -5.31
C VAL A 57 -3.81 11.89 -6.54
N LEU A 58 -4.08 11.28 -7.69
CA LEU A 58 -3.35 11.56 -8.93
C LEU A 58 -3.79 12.89 -9.56
N GLY A 59 -5.05 13.30 -9.38
CA GLY A 59 -5.57 14.58 -9.84
C GLY A 59 -5.08 15.77 -9.01
N ASP A 60 -4.93 15.58 -7.69
CA ASP A 60 -4.42 16.64 -6.81
C ASP A 60 -2.94 16.94 -7.09
N LEU A 61 -2.14 15.94 -7.47
CA LEU A 61 -0.78 16.17 -7.97
C LEU A 61 -0.77 17.14 -9.16
N TYR A 62 -1.71 17.00 -10.09
CA TYR A 62 -1.87 17.91 -11.22
C TYR A 62 -2.29 19.32 -10.78
N ASN A 63 -3.21 19.42 -9.80
CA ASN A 63 -3.70 20.70 -9.30
C ASN A 63 -2.65 21.48 -8.50
N VAL A 64 -1.89 20.79 -7.62
CA VAL A 64 -0.78 21.39 -6.87
C VAL A 64 0.27 21.96 -7.81
N GLN A 65 0.54 21.26 -8.91
CA GLN A 65 1.48 21.73 -9.90
C GLN A 65 0.96 22.94 -10.68
N LYS A 66 -0.30 22.95 -11.09
CA LYS A 66 -0.89 24.15 -11.72
C LYS A 66 -0.84 25.37 -10.81
N LEU A 67 -1.03 25.19 -9.51
CA LEU A 67 -0.88 26.28 -8.54
C LEU A 67 0.58 26.75 -8.45
N ALA A 68 1.55 25.85 -8.48
CA ALA A 68 2.97 26.21 -8.52
C ALA A 68 3.37 26.92 -9.84
N GLU A 69 2.74 26.58 -10.95
CA GLU A 69 2.90 27.29 -12.23
C GLU A 69 2.32 28.72 -12.20
N TRP A 70 1.29 28.97 -11.39
CA TRP A 70 0.70 30.31 -11.22
C TRP A 70 1.56 31.27 -10.41
N ASP A 71 2.35 30.75 -9.48
CA ASP A 71 3.28 31.54 -8.65
C ASP A 71 4.60 31.85 -9.38
N LEU A 72 4.91 31.14 -10.47
CA LEU A 72 6.05 31.38 -11.34
C LEU A 72 5.64 32.34 -12.46
N GLN A 73 6.36 33.43 -12.60
CA GLN A 73 6.13 34.40 -13.71
C GLN A 73 6.06 33.63 -15.05
N PRO A 74 5.08 33.96 -15.95
CA PRO A 74 4.82 33.21 -17.19
C PRO A 74 6.06 32.98 -18.09
N GLU A 75 7.05 33.82 -17.93
CA GLU A 75 8.31 33.79 -18.70
C GLU A 75 9.25 32.62 -18.32
N ASN A 76 8.97 31.93 -17.21
CA ASN A 76 9.82 30.85 -16.66
C ASN A 76 9.18 29.45 -16.71
N THR A 77 8.01 29.29 -17.33
CA THR A 77 7.44 27.94 -17.57
C THR A 77 8.32 27.19 -18.57
N THR A 78 9.20 26.37 -18.04
CA THR A 78 10.12 25.58 -18.87
C THR A 78 9.35 24.47 -19.60
N ALA A 79 9.84 24.06 -20.77
CA ALA A 79 9.32 22.89 -21.51
C ALA A 79 9.30 21.60 -20.67
N LEU A 80 10.08 21.56 -19.59
CA LEU A 80 10.12 20.48 -18.60
C LEU A 80 8.84 20.44 -17.74
N MET A 81 8.35 21.62 -17.29
CA MET A 81 7.13 21.71 -16.48
C MET A 81 5.89 21.33 -17.30
N GLY A 82 5.84 21.73 -18.58
CA GLY A 82 4.77 21.30 -19.48
C GLY A 82 4.73 19.78 -19.65
N ARG A 83 5.89 19.15 -19.88
CA ARG A 83 5.99 17.67 -19.99
C ARG A 83 5.61 16.93 -18.71
N TYR A 84 5.96 17.49 -17.56
CA TYR A 84 5.57 16.90 -16.27
C TYR A 84 4.06 17.05 -16.04
N SER A 85 3.46 18.20 -16.35
CA SER A 85 2.01 18.40 -16.28
C SER A 85 1.26 17.40 -17.18
N ASP A 86 1.74 17.22 -18.40
CA ASP A 86 1.20 16.25 -19.34
C ASP A 86 1.31 14.81 -18.82
N PHE A 87 2.42 14.45 -18.23
CA PHE A 87 2.64 13.15 -17.59
C PHE A 87 1.63 12.90 -16.47
N VAL A 88 1.52 13.85 -15.52
CA VAL A 88 0.62 13.69 -14.37
C VAL A 88 -0.84 13.60 -14.81
N ALA A 89 -1.25 14.34 -15.85
CA ALA A 89 -2.61 14.27 -16.40
C ALA A 89 -2.97 12.88 -16.96
N LEU A 90 -1.99 12.09 -17.40
CA LEU A 90 -2.21 10.74 -17.92
C LEU A 90 -2.40 9.68 -16.81
N LEU A 91 -1.91 9.94 -15.60
CA LEU A 91 -1.84 8.92 -14.53
C LEU A 91 -3.21 8.35 -14.11
N PRO A 92 -4.29 9.14 -13.94
CA PRO A 92 -5.60 8.57 -13.59
C PRO A 92 -6.12 7.59 -14.64
N SER A 93 -5.97 7.91 -15.92
CA SER A 93 -6.39 7.04 -17.02
C SER A 93 -5.49 5.80 -17.14
N THR A 94 -4.19 5.97 -16.93
CA THR A 94 -3.23 4.86 -16.89
C THR A 94 -3.60 3.85 -15.80
N TYR A 95 -3.90 4.34 -14.59
CA TYR A 95 -4.35 3.48 -13.49
C TYR A 95 -5.61 2.69 -13.87
N GLU A 96 -6.63 3.34 -14.41
CA GLU A 96 -7.89 2.66 -14.77
C GLU A 96 -7.70 1.62 -15.89
N TYR A 97 -6.88 1.92 -16.91
CA TYR A 97 -6.59 0.94 -17.98
C TYR A 97 -5.79 -0.24 -17.43
N PHE A 98 -4.78 0.02 -16.59
CA PHE A 98 -3.97 -1.04 -15.99
C PHE A 98 -4.79 -1.95 -15.09
N LYS A 99 -5.55 -1.37 -14.16
CA LYS A 99 -6.46 -2.10 -13.28
C LYS A 99 -7.45 -2.97 -14.08
N SER A 100 -8.11 -2.38 -15.07
CA SER A 100 -9.09 -3.09 -15.90
C SER A 100 -8.45 -4.24 -16.68
N ALA A 101 -7.26 -4.02 -17.25
CA ALA A 101 -6.54 -5.06 -18.00
C ALA A 101 -6.17 -6.26 -17.11
N LEU A 102 -5.75 -6.03 -15.88
CA LEU A 102 -5.41 -7.10 -14.93
C LEU A 102 -6.67 -7.85 -14.48
N LEU A 103 -7.68 -7.13 -14.00
CA LEU A 103 -8.90 -7.74 -13.46
C LEU A 103 -9.65 -8.55 -14.51
N ASN A 104 -9.68 -8.11 -15.78
CA ASN A 104 -10.30 -8.86 -16.87
C ASN A 104 -9.62 -10.22 -17.15
N ARG A 105 -8.36 -10.39 -16.74
CA ARG A 105 -7.63 -11.66 -16.81
C ARG A 105 -7.65 -12.46 -15.52
N GLY A 106 -8.31 -11.96 -14.47
CA GLY A 106 -8.27 -12.55 -13.14
C GLY A 106 -6.90 -12.40 -12.46
N GLU A 107 -6.17 -11.38 -12.83
CA GLU A 107 -4.82 -11.06 -12.33
C GLU A 107 -4.82 -9.80 -11.46
N ALA A 108 -3.86 -9.70 -10.55
CA ALA A 108 -3.65 -8.52 -9.74
C ALA A 108 -2.22 -8.48 -9.19
N TYR A 109 -1.72 -7.30 -8.87
CA TYR A 109 -0.60 -7.10 -7.94
C TYR A 109 -1.14 -7.10 -6.50
N VAL A 110 -0.24 -7.16 -5.51
CA VAL A 110 -0.65 -7.40 -4.10
C VAL A 110 -1.61 -6.34 -3.58
N GLY A 111 -1.33 -5.05 -3.81
CA GLY A 111 -2.20 -3.96 -3.38
C GLY A 111 -3.61 -4.06 -3.99
N LEU A 112 -3.69 -4.27 -5.31
CA LEU A 112 -4.97 -4.42 -6.01
C LEU A 112 -5.75 -5.66 -5.54
N ALA A 113 -5.07 -6.79 -5.30
CA ALA A 113 -5.70 -8.00 -4.77
C ALA A 113 -6.26 -7.76 -3.38
N SER A 114 -5.49 -7.10 -2.49
CA SER A 114 -5.92 -6.77 -1.13
C SER A 114 -7.14 -5.85 -1.14
N ARG A 115 -7.11 -4.80 -1.96
CA ARG A 115 -8.25 -3.89 -2.15
C ARG A 115 -9.48 -4.63 -2.66
N PHE A 116 -9.31 -5.42 -3.72
CA PHE A 116 -10.40 -6.17 -4.33
C PHE A 116 -11.05 -7.14 -3.34
N LEU A 117 -10.26 -7.86 -2.55
CA LEU A 117 -10.78 -8.76 -1.51
C LEU A 117 -11.46 -8.00 -0.36
N SER A 118 -10.92 -6.87 0.07
CA SER A 118 -11.54 -6.05 1.12
C SER A 118 -12.88 -5.45 0.69
N GLU A 119 -13.02 -5.15 -0.60
CA GLU A 119 -14.26 -4.63 -1.20
C GLU A 119 -15.26 -5.76 -1.55
N ASN A 120 -14.80 -7.01 -1.68
CA ASN A 120 -15.57 -8.19 -2.05
C ASN A 120 -15.37 -9.34 -1.05
N SER A 121 -15.57 -9.07 0.23
CA SER A 121 -15.26 -9.99 1.34
C SER A 121 -15.99 -11.34 1.27
N SER A 122 -17.12 -11.43 0.56
CA SER A 122 -17.80 -12.70 0.28
C SER A 122 -16.93 -13.72 -0.47
N LEU A 123 -15.93 -13.27 -1.22
CA LEU A 123 -14.96 -14.16 -1.87
C LEU A 123 -14.06 -14.84 -0.84
N ILE A 124 -13.69 -14.11 0.23
CA ILE A 124 -12.92 -14.65 1.36
C ILE A 124 -13.76 -15.74 2.03
N ASP A 125 -15.02 -15.47 2.31
CA ASP A 125 -15.93 -16.45 2.92
C ASP A 125 -16.10 -17.70 2.05
N GLY A 126 -16.28 -17.52 0.75
CA GLY A 126 -16.37 -18.61 -0.21
C GLY A 126 -15.12 -19.50 -0.23
N TYR A 127 -13.93 -18.88 -0.23
CA TYR A 127 -12.66 -19.59 -0.18
C TYR A 127 -12.48 -20.38 1.12
N LEU A 128 -12.72 -19.73 2.27
CA LEU A 128 -12.56 -20.36 3.58
C LEU A 128 -13.54 -21.54 3.76
N LYS A 129 -14.81 -21.37 3.39
CA LYS A 129 -15.81 -22.45 3.42
C LYS A 129 -15.44 -23.62 2.53
N LYS A 130 -15.01 -23.34 1.28
CA LYS A 130 -14.57 -24.36 0.32
C LYS A 130 -13.41 -25.20 0.86
N ASN A 131 -12.52 -24.60 1.63
CA ASN A 131 -11.35 -25.27 2.21
C ASN A 131 -11.59 -25.83 3.63
N GLY A 132 -12.83 -25.81 4.14
CA GLY A 132 -13.17 -26.38 5.45
C GLY A 132 -12.53 -25.63 6.63
N VAL A 133 -12.20 -24.35 6.45
CA VAL A 133 -11.61 -23.53 7.53
C VAL A 133 -12.71 -23.16 8.51
N ASN A 134 -12.51 -23.52 9.79
CA ASN A 134 -13.47 -23.19 10.89
C ASN A 134 -12.91 -22.15 11.85
N ARG A 135 -11.59 -22.06 11.97
CA ARG A 135 -10.90 -21.14 12.88
C ARG A 135 -9.72 -20.48 12.18
N ILE A 136 -9.50 -19.20 12.47
CA ILE A 136 -8.44 -18.40 11.91
C ILE A 136 -7.54 -17.91 13.04
N LEU A 137 -6.24 -18.05 12.88
CA LEU A 137 -5.24 -17.49 13.75
C LEU A 137 -4.41 -16.47 12.97
N VAL A 138 -4.42 -15.22 13.43
CA VAL A 138 -3.64 -14.13 12.84
C VAL A 138 -2.50 -13.78 13.79
N SER A 139 -1.28 -13.74 13.29
CA SER A 139 -0.09 -13.40 14.07
C SER A 139 0.88 -12.52 13.29
N GLY A 140 1.83 -11.90 13.98
CA GLY A 140 2.87 -11.08 13.35
C GLY A 140 2.39 -9.72 12.85
N LEU A 141 1.29 -9.20 13.40
CA LEU A 141 0.76 -7.90 13.03
C LEU A 141 1.68 -6.78 13.52
N ASN A 142 1.99 -5.84 12.61
CA ASN A 142 2.70 -4.61 12.91
C ASN A 142 1.98 -3.42 12.25
N ALA A 143 2.57 -2.78 11.25
CA ALA A 143 1.87 -1.79 10.43
C ALA A 143 0.79 -2.47 9.57
N LEU A 144 -0.42 -1.96 9.63
CA LEU A 144 -1.53 -2.46 8.80
C LEU A 144 -2.07 -1.34 7.93
N ASN A 145 -2.20 -1.63 6.64
CA ASN A 145 -2.86 -0.74 5.70
C ASN A 145 -4.41 -0.87 5.79
N THR A 146 -5.12 0.00 5.09
CA THR A 146 -6.59 0.04 5.16
C THR A 146 -7.24 -1.24 4.67
N SER A 147 -6.73 -1.83 3.58
CA SER A 147 -7.28 -3.08 3.03
C SER A 147 -7.11 -4.25 4.01
N GLU A 148 -5.94 -4.35 4.66
CA GLU A 148 -5.68 -5.38 5.67
C GLU A 148 -6.56 -5.21 6.90
N LEU A 149 -6.77 -3.98 7.36
CA LEU A 149 -7.66 -3.68 8.47
C LEU A 149 -9.11 -4.10 8.18
N ASP A 150 -9.60 -3.81 6.97
CA ASP A 150 -10.94 -4.19 6.56
C ASP A 150 -11.10 -5.71 6.46
N ILE A 151 -10.10 -6.42 5.93
CA ILE A 151 -10.09 -7.89 5.88
C ILE A 151 -10.11 -8.47 7.30
N ILE A 152 -9.25 -7.99 8.21
CA ILE A 152 -9.20 -8.45 9.59
C ILE A 152 -10.54 -8.17 10.30
N ALA A 153 -11.12 -6.99 10.10
CA ALA A 153 -12.42 -6.64 10.67
C ALA A 153 -13.52 -7.58 10.16
N HIS A 154 -13.53 -7.89 8.87
CA HIS A 154 -14.47 -8.87 8.30
C HIS A 154 -14.29 -10.26 8.90
N LEU A 155 -13.06 -10.77 8.97
CA LEU A 155 -12.75 -12.07 9.55
C LEU A 155 -13.20 -12.17 11.01
N LYS A 156 -12.94 -11.16 11.83
CA LYS A 156 -13.36 -11.11 13.23
C LYS A 156 -14.86 -11.08 13.40
N THR A 157 -15.57 -10.48 12.47
CA THR A 157 -17.05 -10.36 12.56
C THR A 157 -17.77 -11.64 12.14
N HIS A 158 -17.22 -12.38 11.16
CA HIS A 158 -17.91 -13.48 10.50
C HIS A 158 -17.31 -14.87 10.76
N TRP A 159 -16.10 -14.92 11.35
CA TRP A 159 -15.34 -16.14 11.58
C TRP A 159 -14.77 -16.21 13.00
N GLU A 160 -14.58 -17.42 13.52
CA GLU A 160 -13.85 -17.61 14.78
C GLU A 160 -12.37 -17.21 14.56
N THR A 161 -12.06 -15.95 14.81
CA THR A 161 -10.74 -15.35 14.56
C THR A 161 -10.08 -14.94 15.85
N LYS A 162 -8.87 -15.44 16.08
CA LYS A 162 -8.01 -15.06 17.21
C LYS A 162 -6.78 -14.32 16.69
N ILE A 163 -6.44 -13.20 17.33
CA ILE A 163 -5.23 -12.45 17.03
C ILE A 163 -4.19 -12.72 18.12
N MET A 164 -2.99 -13.08 17.71
CA MET A 164 -1.84 -13.27 18.58
C MET A 164 -0.94 -12.05 18.45
N TRP A 165 -0.81 -11.29 19.52
CA TRP A 165 0.02 -10.10 19.60
C TRP A 165 1.38 -10.44 20.16
N ASP A 166 2.42 -10.05 19.43
CA ASP A 166 3.79 -10.04 19.92
C ASP A 166 4.07 -8.64 20.46
N LEU A 167 4.12 -8.52 21.78
CA LEU A 167 4.30 -7.24 22.44
C LEU A 167 5.14 -7.36 23.71
N ASP A 168 6.01 -6.39 23.91
CA ASP A 168 6.75 -6.21 25.16
C ASP A 168 6.37 -4.85 25.79
N PRO A 169 6.03 -4.82 27.10
CA PRO A 169 5.66 -3.59 27.81
C PRO A 169 6.66 -2.46 27.63
N HIS A 170 7.95 -2.76 27.56
CA HIS A 170 9.00 -1.77 27.36
C HIS A 170 8.75 -0.91 26.10
N TYR A 171 8.40 -1.54 24.97
CA TYR A 171 8.15 -0.81 23.73
C TYR A 171 6.76 -0.17 23.67
N VAL A 172 5.77 -0.79 24.29
CA VAL A 172 4.38 -0.32 24.22
C VAL A 172 4.16 0.88 25.15
N ASP A 173 4.72 0.84 26.38
CA ASP A 173 4.48 1.86 27.39
C ASP A 173 5.38 3.11 27.19
N MET A 174 6.52 2.96 26.51
CA MET A 174 7.37 4.08 26.12
C MET A 174 6.83 4.78 24.89
N LYS A 175 6.16 5.93 25.09
CA LYS A 175 5.48 6.68 24.01
C LYS A 175 6.40 7.12 22.88
N GLU A 176 7.63 7.43 23.21
CA GLU A 176 8.66 7.89 22.29
C GLU A 176 9.31 6.76 21.49
N HIS A 177 9.08 5.50 21.90
CA HIS A 177 9.71 4.36 21.23
C HIS A 177 8.94 3.95 19.98
N GLU A 178 9.60 4.00 18.82
CA GLU A 178 8.98 3.72 17.52
C GLU A 178 8.49 2.28 17.39
N ALA A 179 9.17 1.29 17.99
CA ALA A 179 8.76 -0.11 17.92
C ALA A 179 7.35 -0.38 18.48
N GLY A 180 6.87 0.46 19.42
CA GLY A 180 5.50 0.38 19.94
C GLY A 180 4.46 1.20 19.18
N LEU A 181 4.86 1.97 18.18
CA LEU A 181 4.00 2.96 17.52
C LEU A 181 2.71 2.34 16.95
N PHE A 182 2.84 1.32 16.13
CA PHE A 182 1.69 0.70 15.47
C PHE A 182 0.78 -0.03 16.47
N LEU A 183 1.36 -0.67 17.48
CA LEU A 183 0.56 -1.32 18.51
C LEU A 183 -0.28 -0.32 19.30
N ARG A 184 0.29 0.83 19.68
CA ARG A 184 -0.47 1.94 20.31
C ARG A 184 -1.57 2.47 19.39
N GLN A 185 -1.32 2.57 18.09
CA GLN A 185 -2.37 2.92 17.12
C GLN A 185 -3.48 1.88 17.07
N HIS A 186 -3.14 0.59 17.12
CA HIS A 186 -4.13 -0.49 17.12
C HIS A 186 -4.94 -0.53 18.42
N GLN A 187 -4.35 -0.20 19.57
CA GLN A 187 -5.08 -0.05 20.83
C GLN A 187 -6.21 0.99 20.71
N ASN A 188 -6.02 2.04 19.91
CA ASN A 188 -7.03 3.07 19.67
C ASN A 188 -8.13 2.61 18.69
N ARG A 189 -7.94 1.50 17.96
CA ARG A 189 -8.90 0.94 17.01
C ARG A 189 -9.85 -0.05 17.69
N GLN A 190 -10.55 0.41 18.71
CA GLN A 190 -11.45 -0.41 19.56
C GLN A 190 -12.49 -1.21 18.77
N LYS A 191 -13.00 -0.68 17.66
CA LYS A 191 -14.00 -1.35 16.81
C LYS A 191 -13.46 -2.62 16.14
N ILE A 192 -12.16 -2.67 15.85
CA ILE A 192 -11.54 -3.81 15.17
C ILE A 192 -10.92 -4.75 16.20
N PHE A 193 -10.09 -4.23 17.09
CA PHE A 193 -9.28 -5.05 17.99
C PHE A 193 -9.89 -5.22 19.38
N GLY A 194 -10.69 -4.24 19.85
CA GLY A 194 -11.38 -4.32 21.12
C GLY A 194 -10.45 -4.69 22.28
N SER A 195 -10.78 -5.78 22.97
CA SER A 195 -9.98 -6.31 24.09
C SER A 195 -8.94 -7.35 23.66
N ASP A 196 -8.71 -7.55 22.36
CA ASP A 196 -7.74 -8.55 21.87
C ASP A 196 -6.30 -8.20 22.21
N ILE A 197 -5.98 -6.91 22.31
CA ILE A 197 -4.66 -6.46 22.70
C ILE A 197 -4.54 -6.57 24.22
N PRO A 198 -3.65 -7.44 24.74
CA PRO A 198 -3.49 -7.63 26.18
C PRO A 198 -3.07 -6.33 26.88
N SER A 199 -3.48 -6.18 28.13
CA SER A 199 -2.97 -5.11 28.97
C SER A 199 -1.50 -5.38 29.32
N THR A 200 -0.64 -4.39 29.14
CA THR A 200 0.79 -4.45 29.49
C THR A 200 1.04 -4.64 30.98
N LYS A 201 0.08 -4.25 31.84
CA LYS A 201 0.22 -4.28 33.30
C LYS A 201 0.57 -5.66 33.90
N ASN A 202 0.16 -6.73 33.23
CA ASN A 202 0.35 -8.10 33.69
C ASN A 202 1.37 -8.88 32.86
N LEU A 203 2.11 -8.21 31.99
CA LEU A 203 3.13 -8.81 31.15
C LEU A 203 4.52 -8.54 31.70
N PHE A 204 5.40 -9.51 31.59
CA PHE A 204 6.82 -9.30 31.86
C PHE A 204 7.48 -8.67 30.63
N SER A 205 8.43 -7.77 30.87
CA SER A 205 9.26 -7.24 29.81
C SER A 205 10.50 -8.14 29.65
N ASP A 206 10.51 -8.95 28.63
CA ASP A 206 11.67 -9.79 28.29
C ASP A 206 12.87 -8.91 27.91
N PHE A 207 12.62 -7.74 27.35
CA PHE A 207 13.67 -6.79 27.00
C PHE A 207 14.45 -6.31 28.22
N THR A 208 13.80 -6.07 29.35
CA THR A 208 14.43 -5.55 30.56
C THR A 208 14.85 -6.61 31.57
N THR A 209 14.21 -7.80 31.54
CA THR A 209 14.40 -8.82 32.58
C THR A 209 15.32 -9.96 32.14
N LEU A 210 15.35 -10.32 30.86
CA LEU A 210 16.23 -11.37 30.39
C LEU A 210 17.69 -10.92 30.32
N LYS A 211 18.60 -11.75 30.82
CA LYS A 211 20.04 -11.53 30.64
C LYS A 211 20.38 -11.62 29.16
N LYS A 212 21.14 -10.64 28.68
CA LYS A 212 21.58 -10.56 27.29
C LYS A 212 23.09 -10.59 27.19
N ASP A 213 23.62 -11.35 26.25
CA ASP A 213 25.00 -11.30 25.83
C ASP A 213 25.06 -10.43 24.54
N ILE A 214 25.70 -9.27 24.65
CA ILE A 214 25.83 -8.31 23.55
C ILE A 214 27.26 -8.35 23.04
N GLN A 215 27.41 -8.71 21.75
CA GLN A 215 28.71 -8.66 21.08
C GLN A 215 28.66 -7.57 20.00
N ILE A 216 29.56 -6.61 20.09
CA ILE A 216 29.72 -5.55 19.08
C ILE A 216 30.93 -5.91 18.22
N VAL A 217 30.69 -6.14 16.93
CA VAL A 217 31.72 -6.45 15.94
C VAL A 217 31.85 -5.25 14.99
N GLY A 218 33.02 -4.64 14.98
CA GLY A 218 33.36 -3.61 14.02
C GLY A 218 33.98 -4.22 12.76
N ALA A 219 33.50 -3.82 11.57
CA ALA A 219 34.13 -4.14 10.30
C ALA A 219 34.55 -2.84 9.59
N SER A 220 35.78 -2.78 9.09
CA SER A 220 36.20 -1.66 8.25
C SER A 220 35.48 -1.75 6.90
N LYS A 221 34.96 -0.62 6.42
CA LYS A 221 34.52 -0.50 5.02
C LYS A 221 35.74 -0.57 4.11
N TYR A 222 35.75 -1.50 3.19
CA TYR A 222 36.67 -1.49 2.04
C TYR A 222 36.08 -0.63 0.93
#